data_de980fd76f973b04a4feb75e6d3b0eb6
#
_entry.id   de980fd76f973b04a4feb75e6d3b0eb6
#
_cell.length_a   1.000
_cell.length_b   1.000
_cell.length_c   1.000
_cell.angle_alpha   90.00
_cell.angle_beta   90.00
_cell.angle_gamma   90.00
#
_symmetry.space_group_name_H-M   'P 1'
#
loop_
_entity.id
_entity.type
_entity.pdbx_description
1 polymer ?
#
loop_
_entity_poly.entity_id
_entity_poly.type
_entity_poly.pdbx_seq_one_letter_code
_entity_poly.pdbx_strand_id
1 'polypeptide(L)'
;DFRKTREIKRLEKELNRLIEKQGQTANDLLDYKKAKKVLMQNVIDNMTDGHEFDSPIRVRKQEKNKQLIEEINDKIAKAKEDKFQFPAEIAAKNHELLIACMQVCYTELSDNTERIEQAEAEITALREQLKNTILHKQDMEMRNTEVYKYMHNLLGPDVVEIFDRDHRVWRGNMEENHLDAGGNNE
;
A
#
# COMPACT_ATOMS: atom_id res chain seq x y z
N ASP A 1 0.97 5.66 -1.27
CA ASP A 1 0.02 5.44 -0.16
C ASP A 1 -0.97 4.37 -0.57
N PHE A 2 -0.79 3.20 -0.02
CA PHE A 2 -1.71 2.08 -0.20
C PHE A 2 -3.12 2.56 0.16
N ARG A 3 -4.06 2.54 -0.76
CA ARG A 3 -5.42 3.06 -0.54
C ARG A 3 -6.14 2.17 0.47
N LYS A 4 -6.03 2.53 1.76
CA LYS A 4 -6.76 1.86 2.83
C LYS A 4 -8.26 1.97 2.57
N THR A 5 -8.90 0.86 2.24
CA THR A 5 -10.35 0.79 2.08
C THR A 5 -11.06 1.12 3.42
N ARG A 6 -12.35 1.42 3.36
CA ARG A 6 -13.16 1.63 4.58
C ARG A 6 -13.13 0.40 5.48
N GLU A 7 -13.10 -0.78 4.89
CA GLU A 7 -13.05 -2.06 5.61
C GLU A 7 -11.74 -2.25 6.34
N ILE A 8 -10.60 -2.03 5.69
CA ILE A 8 -9.27 -2.08 6.33
C ILE A 8 -9.20 -1.13 7.53
N LYS A 9 -9.66 0.12 7.36
CA LYS A 9 -9.69 1.11 8.45
C LYS A 9 -10.58 0.66 9.62
N ARG A 10 -11.70 -0.01 9.34
CA ARG A 10 -12.59 -0.56 10.37
C ARG A 10 -11.90 -1.67 11.14
N LEU A 11 -11.31 -2.64 10.44
CA LEU A 11 -10.62 -3.77 11.04
C LEU A 11 -9.39 -3.34 11.85
N GLU A 12 -8.61 -2.38 11.36
CA GLU A 12 -7.51 -1.76 12.13
C GLU A 12 -8.01 -1.14 13.43
N LYS A 13 -9.12 -0.42 13.38
CA LYS A 13 -9.71 0.20 14.58
C LYS A 13 -10.23 -0.83 15.58
N GLU A 14 -10.84 -1.92 15.10
CA GLU A 14 -11.30 -3.03 15.95
C GLU A 14 -10.12 -3.75 16.58
N LEU A 15 -9.06 -4.05 15.82
CA LEU A 15 -7.84 -4.66 16.30
C LEU A 15 -7.16 -3.81 17.38
N ASN A 16 -6.99 -2.51 17.14
CA ASN A 16 -6.40 -1.60 18.11
C ASN A 16 -7.20 -1.55 19.41
N ARG A 17 -8.54 -1.54 19.34
CA ARG A 17 -9.41 -1.59 20.53
C ARG A 17 -9.23 -2.88 21.34
N LEU A 18 -9.03 -4.02 20.69
CA LEU A 18 -8.78 -5.29 21.38
C LEU A 18 -7.42 -5.26 22.09
N ILE A 19 -6.40 -4.71 21.45
CA ILE A 19 -5.05 -4.55 22.03
C ILE A 19 -5.10 -3.59 23.23
N GLU A 20 -5.80 -2.47 23.12
CA GLU A 20 -6.02 -1.54 24.23
C GLU A 20 -6.74 -2.20 25.42
N LYS A 21 -7.82 -2.95 25.13
CA LYS A 21 -8.54 -3.71 26.18
C LYS A 21 -7.66 -4.76 26.85
N GLN A 22 -6.84 -5.48 26.09
CA GLN A 22 -5.90 -6.45 26.64
C GLN A 22 -4.93 -5.77 27.61
N GLY A 23 -4.36 -4.62 27.21
CA GLY A 23 -3.46 -3.83 28.06
C GLY A 23 -4.16 -3.33 29.32
N GLN A 24 -5.38 -2.80 29.21
CA GLN A 24 -6.18 -2.33 30.33
C GLN A 24 -6.52 -3.48 31.30
N THR A 25 -7.01 -4.61 30.78
CA THR A 25 -7.32 -5.79 31.61
C THR A 25 -6.08 -6.30 32.37
N ALA A 26 -4.90 -6.24 31.78
CA ALA A 26 -3.65 -6.62 32.44
C ALA A 26 -3.32 -5.68 33.62
N ASN A 27 -3.52 -4.36 33.45
CA ASN A 27 -3.35 -3.37 34.52
C ASN A 27 -4.41 -3.53 35.60
N ASP A 28 -5.69 -3.65 35.22
CA ASP A 28 -6.81 -3.85 36.15
C ASP A 28 -6.58 -5.10 37.00
N LEU A 29 -6.08 -6.18 36.42
CA LEU A 29 -5.77 -7.42 37.16
C LEU A 29 -4.68 -7.17 38.21
N LEU A 30 -3.68 -6.37 37.95
CA LEU A 30 -2.66 -6.00 38.92
C LEU A 30 -3.26 -5.16 40.05
N ASP A 31 -4.11 -4.20 39.71
CA ASP A 31 -4.72 -3.30 40.69
C ASP A 31 -5.76 -4.03 41.56
N TYR A 32 -6.57 -4.93 41.01
CA TYR A 32 -7.46 -5.78 41.79
C TYR A 32 -6.70 -6.69 42.76
N LYS A 33 -5.55 -7.25 42.33
CA LYS A 33 -4.72 -8.06 43.25
C LYS A 33 -4.13 -7.22 44.38
N LYS A 34 -3.69 -5.98 44.11
CA LYS A 34 -3.21 -5.06 45.14
C LYS A 34 -4.34 -4.69 46.10
N ALA A 35 -5.51 -4.31 45.58
CA ALA A 35 -6.67 -3.94 46.37
C ALA A 35 -7.12 -5.09 47.25
N LYS A 36 -7.16 -6.32 46.70
CA LYS A 36 -7.46 -7.53 47.50
C LYS A 36 -6.48 -7.71 48.67
N LYS A 37 -5.16 -7.55 48.40
CA LYS A 37 -4.13 -7.66 49.44
C LYS A 37 -4.34 -6.67 50.59
N VAL A 38 -4.64 -5.41 50.24
CA VAL A 38 -4.91 -4.35 51.21
C VAL A 38 -6.17 -4.67 52.04
N LEU A 39 -7.26 -5.11 51.39
CA LEU A 39 -8.48 -5.48 52.08
C LEU A 39 -8.28 -6.67 53.04
N MET A 40 -7.53 -7.68 52.59
CA MET A 40 -7.21 -8.84 53.46
C MET A 40 -6.36 -8.42 54.66
N GLN A 41 -5.39 -7.50 54.46
CA GLN A 41 -4.60 -6.97 55.57
C GLN A 41 -5.50 -6.21 56.56
N ASN A 42 -6.39 -5.35 56.06
CA ASN A 42 -7.35 -4.63 56.89
C ASN A 42 -8.26 -5.55 57.70
N VAL A 43 -8.64 -6.70 57.15
CA VAL A 43 -9.40 -7.75 57.90
C VAL A 43 -8.56 -8.34 59.02
N ILE A 44 -7.30 -8.71 58.74
CA ILE A 44 -6.38 -9.29 59.71
C ILE A 44 -6.11 -8.30 60.86
N ASP A 45 -5.79 -7.05 60.54
CA ASP A 45 -5.50 -6.01 61.53
C ASP A 45 -6.71 -5.76 62.43
N ASN A 46 -7.94 -5.78 61.89
CA ASN A 46 -9.14 -5.65 62.67
C ASN A 46 -9.49 -6.91 63.52
N MET A 47 -8.90 -8.08 63.24
CA MET A 47 -9.06 -9.29 64.03
C MET A 47 -8.07 -9.37 65.20
N THR A 48 -6.87 -8.75 65.05
CA THR A 48 -5.78 -8.84 66.02
C THR A 48 -5.92 -7.86 67.19
N ASP A 49 -6.68 -6.75 67.02
CA ASP A 49 -6.95 -5.79 68.09
C ASP A 49 -7.92 -6.39 69.13
N GLY A 50 -7.38 -7.03 70.15
CA GLY A 50 -8.04 -7.85 71.15
C GLY A 50 -9.07 -7.14 72.07
N HIS A 51 -9.68 -6.03 71.68
CA HIS A 51 -10.70 -5.34 72.44
C HIS A 51 -12.10 -5.48 71.83
N GLU A 52 -13.02 -6.07 72.62
CA GLU A 52 -14.47 -6.20 72.39
C GLU A 52 -14.92 -6.85 71.08
N PHE A 53 -15.17 -8.15 71.16
CA PHE A 53 -15.64 -9.02 70.09
C PHE A 53 -17.03 -8.67 69.51
N ASP A 54 -17.86 -7.85 70.20
CA ASP A 54 -19.29 -7.66 69.91
C ASP A 54 -19.74 -6.23 69.56
N SER A 55 -18.86 -5.36 69.06
CA SER A 55 -19.37 -4.06 68.61
C SER A 55 -20.12 -4.20 67.27
N PRO A 56 -21.42 -3.76 67.20
CA PRO A 56 -22.22 -3.83 65.97
C PRO A 56 -21.56 -3.11 64.77
N ILE A 57 -20.73 -2.14 65.03
CA ILE A 57 -19.95 -1.37 64.03
C ILE A 57 -18.87 -2.26 63.41
N ARG A 58 -18.23 -3.09 64.22
CA ARG A 58 -17.17 -4.03 63.80
C ARG A 58 -17.72 -5.15 62.93
N VAL A 59 -18.83 -5.73 63.30
CA VAL A 59 -19.53 -6.76 62.53
C VAL A 59 -19.94 -6.22 61.15
N ARG A 60 -20.54 -5.03 61.10
CA ARG A 60 -20.88 -4.38 59.81
C ARG A 60 -19.67 -4.10 58.95
N LYS A 61 -18.54 -3.67 59.52
CA LYS A 61 -17.29 -3.43 58.80
C LYS A 61 -16.70 -4.72 58.24
N GLN A 62 -16.73 -5.81 59.01
CA GLN A 62 -16.26 -7.10 58.54
C GLN A 62 -17.14 -7.65 57.41
N GLU A 63 -18.47 -7.55 57.53
CA GLU A 63 -19.39 -7.99 56.48
C GLU A 63 -19.18 -7.20 55.19
N LYS A 64 -19.00 -5.89 55.26
CA LYS A 64 -18.67 -5.03 54.14
C LYS A 64 -17.32 -5.41 53.49
N ASN A 65 -16.30 -5.69 54.30
CA ASN A 65 -15.00 -6.11 53.79
C ASN A 65 -15.10 -7.50 53.08
N LYS A 66 -15.89 -8.42 53.62
CA LYS A 66 -16.15 -9.70 53.00
C LYS A 66 -16.81 -9.53 51.63
N GLN A 67 -17.87 -8.73 51.53
CA GLN A 67 -18.55 -8.45 50.27
C GLN A 67 -17.58 -7.83 49.25
N LEU A 68 -16.76 -6.85 49.66
CA LEU A 68 -15.75 -6.24 48.78
C LEU A 68 -14.69 -7.25 48.30
N ILE A 69 -14.28 -8.20 49.14
CA ILE A 69 -13.34 -9.24 48.76
C ILE A 69 -13.99 -10.21 47.75
N GLU A 70 -15.26 -10.56 47.92
CA GLU A 70 -16.01 -11.38 46.97
C GLU A 70 -16.13 -10.67 45.61
N GLU A 71 -16.55 -9.40 45.56
CA GLU A 71 -16.61 -8.60 44.33
C GLU A 71 -15.26 -8.50 43.63
N ILE A 72 -14.16 -8.30 44.37
CA ILE A 72 -12.81 -8.24 43.79
C ILE A 72 -12.40 -9.63 43.26
N ASN A 73 -12.77 -10.72 43.93
CA ASN A 73 -12.50 -12.07 43.44
C ASN A 73 -13.20 -12.32 42.09
N ASP A 74 -14.45 -11.90 41.94
CA ASP A 74 -15.20 -12.01 40.70
C ASP A 74 -14.56 -11.18 39.58
N LYS A 75 -14.14 -9.95 39.88
CA LYS A 75 -13.41 -9.11 38.94
C LYS A 75 -12.07 -9.73 38.53
N ILE A 76 -11.34 -10.32 39.46
CA ILE A 76 -10.08 -11.04 39.17
C ILE A 76 -10.35 -12.27 38.30
N ALA A 77 -11.39 -13.04 38.57
CA ALA A 77 -11.76 -14.23 37.80
C ALA A 77 -12.08 -13.84 36.35
N LYS A 78 -12.94 -12.83 36.16
CA LYS A 78 -13.30 -12.31 34.86
C LYS A 78 -12.08 -11.74 34.10
N ALA A 79 -11.26 -10.93 34.76
CA ALA A 79 -10.06 -10.37 34.11
C ALA A 79 -9.03 -11.44 33.70
N LYS A 80 -8.96 -12.56 34.43
CA LYS A 80 -8.13 -13.71 34.04
C LYS A 80 -8.68 -14.41 32.81
N GLU A 81 -9.98 -14.59 32.73
CA GLU A 81 -10.66 -15.20 31.59
C GLU A 81 -10.48 -14.34 30.33
N ASP A 82 -10.78 -13.04 30.43
CA ASP A 82 -10.59 -12.07 29.36
C ASP A 82 -9.13 -12.08 28.88
N LYS A 83 -8.16 -12.07 29.80
CA LYS A 83 -6.74 -12.15 29.48
C LYS A 83 -6.38 -13.41 28.70
N PHE A 84 -7.05 -14.51 28.96
CA PHE A 84 -6.82 -15.77 28.24
C PHE A 84 -7.46 -15.75 26.84
N GLN A 85 -8.60 -15.09 26.66
CA GLN A 85 -9.33 -15.03 25.39
C GLN A 85 -8.74 -14.01 24.39
N PHE A 86 -8.26 -12.85 24.87
CA PHE A 86 -7.73 -11.79 24.00
C PHE A 86 -6.70 -12.21 22.97
N PRO A 87 -5.70 -13.06 23.26
CA PRO A 87 -4.72 -13.46 22.25
C PRO A 87 -5.36 -14.16 21.05
N ALA A 88 -6.36 -15.00 21.26
CA ALA A 88 -7.09 -15.68 20.19
C ALA A 88 -7.95 -14.71 19.38
N GLU A 89 -8.66 -13.78 20.06
CA GLU A 89 -9.47 -12.76 19.38
C GLU A 89 -8.60 -11.78 18.55
N ILE A 90 -7.47 -11.35 19.11
CA ILE A 90 -6.50 -10.50 18.42
C ILE A 90 -5.92 -11.22 17.19
N ALA A 91 -5.56 -12.50 17.33
CA ALA A 91 -5.05 -13.30 16.21
C ALA A 91 -6.10 -13.45 15.10
N ALA A 92 -7.37 -13.73 15.46
CA ALA A 92 -8.45 -13.81 14.50
C ALA A 92 -8.69 -12.49 13.77
N LYS A 93 -8.74 -11.36 14.48
CA LYS A 93 -8.90 -10.04 13.88
C LYS A 93 -7.72 -9.63 13.01
N ASN A 94 -6.51 -9.96 13.41
CA ASN A 94 -5.32 -9.72 12.60
C ASN A 94 -5.35 -10.55 11.30
N HIS A 95 -5.84 -11.79 11.37
CA HIS A 95 -6.03 -12.61 10.18
C HIS A 95 -7.08 -12.04 9.22
N GLU A 96 -8.23 -11.58 9.74
CA GLU A 96 -9.25 -10.89 8.92
C GLU A 96 -8.66 -9.64 8.22
N LEU A 97 -7.90 -8.83 8.97
CA LEU A 97 -7.22 -7.65 8.42
C LEU A 97 -6.22 -8.03 7.33
N LEU A 98 -5.41 -9.07 7.56
CA LEU A 98 -4.45 -9.57 6.58
C LEU A 98 -5.15 -9.98 5.28
N ILE A 99 -6.22 -10.76 5.36
CA ILE A 99 -6.99 -11.19 4.18
C ILE A 99 -7.57 -9.98 3.43
N ALA A 100 -8.17 -9.02 4.13
CA ALA A 100 -8.70 -7.81 3.51
C ALA A 100 -7.60 -7.01 2.79
N CYS A 101 -6.42 -6.87 3.38
CA CYS A 101 -5.27 -6.24 2.74
C CYS A 101 -4.81 -7.01 1.50
N MET A 102 -4.69 -8.33 1.59
CA MET A 102 -4.26 -9.17 0.47
C MET A 102 -5.25 -9.09 -0.71
N GLN A 103 -6.56 -9.09 -0.45
CA GLN A 103 -7.57 -8.94 -1.49
C GLN A 103 -7.39 -7.63 -2.28
N VAL A 104 -7.16 -6.51 -1.59
CA VAL A 104 -6.91 -5.22 -2.25
C VAL A 104 -5.64 -5.26 -3.08
N CYS A 105 -4.56 -5.85 -2.55
CA CYS A 105 -3.30 -5.99 -3.28
C CYS A 105 -3.47 -6.83 -4.55
N TYR A 106 -4.12 -7.98 -4.46
CA TYR A 106 -4.31 -8.86 -5.61
C TYR A 106 -5.25 -8.26 -6.67
N THR A 107 -6.26 -7.51 -6.26
CA THR A 107 -7.10 -6.75 -7.22
C THR A 107 -6.24 -5.75 -8.01
N GLU A 108 -5.42 -4.96 -7.33
CA GLU A 108 -4.54 -3.99 -7.98
C GLU A 108 -3.49 -4.66 -8.89
N LEU A 109 -2.91 -5.79 -8.45
CA LEU A 109 -1.99 -6.57 -9.27
C LEU A 109 -2.66 -7.10 -10.54
N SER A 110 -3.90 -7.60 -10.43
CA SER A 110 -4.68 -8.09 -11.58
C SER A 110 -4.96 -6.97 -12.57
N ASP A 111 -5.45 -5.82 -12.09
CA ASP A 111 -5.73 -4.64 -12.92
C ASP A 111 -4.46 -4.14 -13.63
N ASN A 112 -3.33 -4.12 -12.93
CA ASN A 112 -2.06 -3.72 -13.52
C ASN A 112 -1.56 -4.72 -14.57
N THR A 113 -1.72 -6.02 -14.34
CA THR A 113 -1.37 -7.06 -15.30
C THR A 113 -2.15 -6.90 -16.61
N GLU A 114 -3.46 -6.69 -16.51
CA GLU A 114 -4.30 -6.45 -17.69
C GLU A 114 -3.86 -5.21 -18.48
N ARG A 115 -3.54 -4.11 -17.78
CA ARG A 115 -3.04 -2.87 -18.42
C ARG A 115 -1.68 -3.07 -19.08
N ILE A 116 -0.80 -3.87 -18.48
CA ILE A 116 0.50 -4.21 -19.07
C ILE A 116 0.30 -5.00 -20.36
N GLU A 117 -0.56 -6.02 -20.37
CA GLU A 117 -0.87 -6.82 -21.56
C GLU A 117 -1.46 -5.96 -22.68
N GLN A 118 -2.37 -5.05 -22.35
CA GLN A 118 -2.95 -4.10 -23.32
C GLN A 118 -1.86 -3.18 -23.91
N ALA A 119 -0.98 -2.63 -23.07
CA ALA A 119 0.12 -1.80 -23.52
C ALA A 119 1.14 -2.55 -24.40
N GLU A 120 1.45 -3.80 -24.09
CA GLU A 120 2.33 -4.66 -24.91
C GLU A 120 1.72 -4.95 -26.28
N ALA A 121 0.41 -5.20 -26.35
CA ALA A 121 -0.29 -5.39 -27.62
C ALA A 121 -0.26 -4.11 -28.46
N GLU A 122 -0.50 -2.94 -27.86
CA GLU A 122 -0.43 -1.64 -28.54
C GLU A 122 0.98 -1.34 -29.06
N ILE A 123 2.01 -1.57 -28.24
CA ILE A 123 3.41 -1.41 -28.63
C ILE A 123 3.74 -2.30 -29.84
N THR A 124 3.25 -3.53 -29.84
CA THR A 124 3.47 -4.47 -30.95
C THR A 124 2.82 -3.96 -32.24
N ALA A 125 1.57 -3.48 -32.17
CA ALA A 125 0.86 -2.93 -33.31
C ALA A 125 1.55 -1.64 -33.85
N LEU A 126 1.99 -0.74 -32.97
CA LEU A 126 2.71 0.47 -33.34
C LEU A 126 4.06 0.16 -34.01
N ARG A 127 4.79 -0.85 -33.54
CA ARG A 127 6.05 -1.31 -34.15
C ARG A 127 5.82 -1.79 -35.56
N GLU A 128 4.76 -2.55 -35.82
CA GLU A 128 4.43 -3.03 -37.17
C GLU A 128 4.00 -1.87 -38.08
N GLN A 129 3.21 -0.94 -37.58
CA GLN A 129 2.86 0.26 -38.31
C GLN A 129 4.11 1.11 -38.68
N LEU A 130 5.01 1.30 -37.73
CA LEU A 130 6.26 2.02 -37.94
C LEU A 130 7.10 1.35 -39.02
N LYS A 131 7.25 0.03 -38.96
CA LYS A 131 7.98 -0.76 -39.97
C LYS A 131 7.38 -0.55 -41.37
N ASN A 132 6.06 -0.67 -41.51
CA ASN A 132 5.37 -0.48 -42.79
C ASN A 132 5.51 0.94 -43.31
N THR A 133 5.46 1.95 -42.43
CA THR A 133 5.67 3.35 -42.77
C THR A 133 7.10 3.60 -43.26
N ILE A 134 8.11 2.99 -42.62
CA ILE A 134 9.53 3.09 -43.06
C ILE A 134 9.71 2.47 -44.45
N LEU A 135 9.14 1.30 -44.70
CA LEU A 135 9.20 0.63 -46.00
C LEU A 135 8.56 1.50 -47.08
N HIS A 136 7.36 2.05 -46.80
CA HIS A 136 6.68 2.95 -47.75
C HIS A 136 7.50 4.23 -48.03
N LYS A 137 8.10 4.81 -46.99
CA LYS A 137 9.01 5.95 -47.14
C LYS A 137 10.17 5.62 -48.08
N GLN A 138 10.86 4.48 -47.87
CA GLN A 138 11.96 4.03 -48.68
C GLN A 138 11.58 3.82 -50.14
N ASP A 139 10.39 3.25 -50.39
CA ASP A 139 9.85 3.09 -51.74
C ASP A 139 9.65 4.43 -52.44
N MET A 140 9.10 5.42 -51.73
CA MET A 140 8.94 6.78 -52.30
C MET A 140 10.29 7.46 -52.57
N GLU A 141 11.28 7.29 -51.70
CA GLU A 141 12.62 7.82 -51.87
C GLU A 141 13.32 7.18 -53.08
N MET A 142 13.21 5.89 -53.30
CA MET A 142 13.74 5.21 -54.48
C MET A 142 13.07 5.74 -55.77
N ARG A 143 11.74 5.83 -55.77
CA ARG A 143 10.99 6.41 -56.90
C ARG A 143 11.41 7.83 -57.23
N ASN A 144 11.52 8.66 -56.21
CA ASN A 144 11.98 10.03 -56.43
C ASN A 144 13.39 10.05 -57.04
N THR A 145 14.29 9.20 -56.60
CA THR A 145 15.63 9.10 -57.13
C THR A 145 15.62 8.64 -58.60
N GLU A 146 14.77 7.69 -58.97
CA GLU A 146 14.62 7.24 -60.35
C GLU A 146 14.05 8.34 -61.27
N VAL A 147 12.99 9.02 -60.82
CA VAL A 147 12.39 10.14 -61.55
C VAL A 147 13.42 11.27 -61.73
N TYR A 148 14.17 11.59 -60.68
CA TYR A 148 15.20 12.64 -60.73
C TYR A 148 16.33 12.30 -61.72
N LYS A 149 16.81 11.06 -61.71
CA LYS A 149 17.78 10.55 -62.71
C LYS A 149 17.23 10.63 -64.14
N TYR A 150 15.97 10.26 -64.33
CA TYR A 150 15.32 10.34 -65.64
C TYR A 150 15.22 11.81 -66.13
N MET A 151 14.84 12.75 -65.28
CA MET A 151 14.77 14.16 -65.57
C MET A 151 16.13 14.73 -65.99
N HIS A 152 17.19 14.41 -65.23
CA HIS A 152 18.57 14.82 -65.59
C HIS A 152 19.04 14.25 -66.89
N ASN A 153 18.72 12.99 -67.20
CA ASN A 153 19.09 12.38 -68.47
C ASN A 153 18.33 12.96 -69.66
N LEU A 154 17.05 13.36 -69.42
CA LEU A 154 16.22 13.90 -70.51
C LEU A 154 16.43 15.40 -70.78
N LEU A 155 16.54 16.22 -69.74
CA LEU A 155 16.52 17.68 -69.81
C LEU A 155 17.92 18.32 -69.62
N GLY A 156 18.83 17.59 -69.03
CA GLY A 156 20.13 18.09 -68.58
C GLY A 156 20.06 18.79 -67.20
N PRO A 157 21.20 18.88 -66.46
CA PRO A 157 21.27 19.42 -65.14
C PRO A 157 20.81 20.86 -65.02
N ASP A 158 21.17 21.73 -66.03
CA ASP A 158 20.90 23.17 -65.99
C ASP A 158 19.39 23.47 -65.99
N VAL A 159 18.62 22.71 -66.79
CA VAL A 159 17.13 22.84 -66.84
C VAL A 159 16.49 22.35 -65.60
N VAL A 160 16.94 21.22 -65.06
CA VAL A 160 16.40 20.66 -63.83
C VAL A 160 16.61 21.58 -62.59
N GLU A 161 17.79 22.27 -62.55
CA GLU A 161 18.07 23.25 -61.48
C GLU A 161 17.10 24.44 -61.48
N ILE A 162 16.70 24.93 -62.74
CA ILE A 162 15.72 26.00 -62.83
C ILE A 162 14.36 25.56 -62.23
N PHE A 163 13.89 24.37 -62.57
CA PHE A 163 12.64 23.86 -62.06
C PHE A 163 12.68 23.55 -60.51
N ASP A 164 13.84 23.13 -60.02
CA ASP A 164 14.01 22.84 -58.55
C ASP A 164 13.91 24.11 -57.70
N ARG A 165 14.19 25.32 -58.29
CA ARG A 165 13.98 26.58 -57.55
C ARG A 165 12.51 26.89 -57.30
N ASP A 166 11.64 26.49 -58.23
CA ASP A 166 10.21 26.83 -58.19
C ASP A 166 9.40 25.70 -57.47
N HIS A 167 9.98 24.51 -57.35
CA HIS A 167 9.32 23.33 -56.80
C HIS A 167 10.04 22.81 -55.56
N ARG A 168 9.25 22.46 -54.53
CA ARG A 168 9.78 21.85 -53.30
C ARG A 168 10.08 20.38 -53.55
N VAL A 169 11.28 20.07 -54.02
CA VAL A 169 11.70 18.70 -54.33
C VAL A 169 12.45 18.10 -53.10
N TRP A 170 12.10 16.86 -52.76
CA TRP A 170 12.87 16.12 -51.77
C TRP A 170 14.21 15.66 -52.38
N ARG A 171 15.33 16.15 -51.82
CA ARG A 171 16.69 15.92 -52.38
C ARG A 171 17.44 14.77 -51.68
N GLY A 172 16.79 14.04 -50.73
CA GLY A 172 17.45 13.01 -49.92
C GLY A 172 18.43 13.60 -48.90
N ASN A 173 19.04 12.75 -48.12
CA ASN A 173 20.03 13.13 -47.09
C ASN A 173 21.40 13.51 -47.67
N MET A 174 21.48 13.97 -48.95
CA MET A 174 22.76 14.34 -49.53
C MET A 174 23.35 15.66 -48.99
N GLU A 175 22.55 16.49 -48.33
CA GLU A 175 23.01 17.75 -47.72
C GLU A 175 23.64 17.58 -46.33
N GLU A 176 23.37 16.52 -45.59
CA GLU A 176 23.96 16.32 -44.27
C GLU A 176 25.43 15.88 -44.28
N ASN A 177 25.92 15.31 -45.40
CA ASN A 177 27.31 14.86 -45.50
C ASN A 177 28.31 15.95 -45.92
N HIS A 178 27.87 17.19 -46.23
CA HIS A 178 28.76 18.28 -46.62
C HIS A 178 29.14 19.22 -45.46
N LEU A 179 28.51 19.12 -44.29
CA LEU A 179 28.82 19.99 -43.16
C LEU A 179 29.86 19.41 -42.18
N ASP A 180 30.13 18.08 -42.23
CA ASP A 180 31.09 17.44 -41.33
C ASP A 180 32.51 17.25 -41.90
N ALA A 181 32.78 17.70 -43.16
CA ALA A 181 34.09 17.55 -43.76
C ALA A 181 35.00 18.83 -43.66
N GLY A 182 34.56 19.84 -42.90
CA GLY A 182 35.26 21.14 -42.84
C GLY A 182 35.61 21.60 -41.42
N GLY A 183 36.16 20.75 -40.57
CA GLY A 183 36.47 21.19 -39.22
C GLY A 183 37.53 20.39 -38.45
N ASN A 184 38.71 20.17 -39.07
CA ASN A 184 39.93 19.86 -38.32
C ASN A 184 41.17 20.30 -39.08
N ASN A 185 41.57 21.50 -38.84
CA ASN A 185 42.97 21.96 -38.92
C ASN A 185 43.08 23.29 -38.16
N GLU A 186 43.45 23.23 -36.89
CA GLU A 186 44.52 24.01 -36.27
C GLU A 186 44.64 23.59 -34.79
#